data_6d50757dd8e6ed510c0e8b0a35f31421
#
_entry.id   6d50757dd8e6ed510c0e8b0a35f31421
#
_cell.length_a   1.000
_cell.length_b   1.000
_cell.length_c   1.000
_cell.angle_alpha   90.00
_cell.angle_beta   90.00
_cell.angle_gamma   90.00
#
_symmetry.space_group_name_H-M   'P 1'
#
loop_
_entity.id
_entity.type
_entity.pdbx_description
1 polymer ?
#
loop_
_entity_poly.entity_id
_entity_poly.type
_entity_poly.pdbx_seq_one_letter_code
_entity_poly.pdbx_strand_id
1 'polypeptide(L)'
;AYSDYSLEDSVVVLRSNKRANIYNQQIRNRILWYEDEITSGDHLMVVKNNYFALPKESKAGFIANGDQIVIKRILRIQERHGFRFAKAEVNLVDYPDEPEFETYLLLDAIYVDRPSMTYEDGNRLYKSVEQEYAHIKTKYKRFQAIKADPYFNALQVKFAYAITCHKSQGGQWENVFVDLGYFKNEMLDLGYLRWLY
;
A
#
# COMPACT_ATOMS: atom_id res chain seq x y z
N ALA A 1 7.62 4.72 23.98
CA ALA A 1 7.11 5.91 23.28
C ALA A 1 6.03 5.51 22.29
N TYR A 2 6.36 4.94 21.09
CA TYR A 2 5.34 4.59 20.08
C TYR A 2 4.29 3.60 20.60
N SER A 3 4.68 2.64 21.45
CA SER A 3 3.79 1.66 22.07
C SER A 3 2.77 2.25 23.07
N ASP A 4 2.95 3.50 23.46
CA ASP A 4 2.12 4.17 24.46
C ASP A 4 0.95 4.95 23.81
N TYR A 5 0.87 4.91 22.46
CA TYR A 5 -0.11 5.64 21.67
C TYR A 5 -0.93 4.69 20.80
N SER A 6 -2.13 5.14 20.40
CA SER A 6 -2.97 4.42 19.44
C SER A 6 -2.25 4.33 18.08
N LEU A 7 -2.34 3.16 17.46
CA LEU A 7 -1.77 2.95 16.11
C LEU A 7 -2.51 3.73 15.03
N GLU A 8 -3.81 3.91 15.21
CA GLU A 8 -4.67 4.63 14.26
C GLU A 8 -4.32 6.11 14.22
N ASP A 9 -3.89 6.65 15.38
CA ASP A 9 -3.60 8.07 15.56
C ASP A 9 -2.10 8.40 15.51
N SER A 10 -1.26 7.43 15.16
CA SER A 10 0.19 7.57 15.25
C SER A 10 0.90 7.16 13.96
N VAL A 11 1.91 7.92 13.56
CA VAL A 11 2.74 7.62 12.40
C VAL A 11 4.21 7.93 12.64
N VAL A 12 5.09 7.13 12.04
CA VAL A 12 6.53 7.44 11.95
C VAL A 12 6.83 8.00 10.57
N VAL A 13 7.37 9.21 10.51
CA VAL A 13 7.72 9.89 9.26
C VAL A 13 9.22 9.85 9.03
N LEU A 14 9.63 9.40 7.83
CA LEU A 14 11.03 9.14 7.47
C LEU A 14 11.38 9.68 6.08
N ARG A 15 12.68 9.70 5.77
CA ARG A 15 13.20 10.19 4.48
C ARG A 15 13.19 9.16 3.35
N SER A 16 13.20 7.85 3.64
CA SER A 16 13.38 6.82 2.61
C SER A 16 12.47 5.62 2.80
N ASN A 17 12.05 5.03 1.69
CA ASN A 17 11.23 3.80 1.69
C ASN A 17 11.96 2.64 2.38
N LYS A 18 13.28 2.50 2.20
CA LYS A 18 14.08 1.46 2.86
C LYS A 18 13.97 1.55 4.38
N ARG A 19 14.12 2.76 4.95
CA ARG A 19 13.96 2.95 6.40
C ARG A 19 12.52 2.72 6.84
N ALA A 20 11.54 3.22 6.06
CA ALA A 20 10.13 2.99 6.35
C ALA A 20 9.81 1.50 6.41
N ASN A 21 10.31 0.68 5.47
CA ASN A 21 10.15 -0.77 5.50
C ASN A 21 10.73 -1.39 6.77
N ILE A 22 11.94 -0.98 7.20
CA ILE A 22 12.57 -1.47 8.43
C ILE A 22 11.73 -1.11 9.65
N TYR A 23 11.26 0.14 9.77
CA TYR A 23 10.42 0.58 10.88
C TYR A 23 9.08 -0.16 10.89
N ASN A 24 8.42 -0.31 9.75
CA ASN A 24 7.18 -1.06 9.63
C ASN A 24 7.33 -2.50 10.14
N GLN A 25 8.42 -3.19 9.75
CA GLN A 25 8.71 -4.53 10.25
C GLN A 25 8.98 -4.55 11.76
N GLN A 26 9.75 -3.57 12.29
CA GLN A 26 10.02 -3.49 13.72
C GLN A 26 8.74 -3.23 14.53
N ILE A 27 7.87 -2.34 14.04
CA ILE A 27 6.58 -2.04 14.69
C ILE A 27 5.72 -3.30 14.69
N ARG A 28 5.56 -3.97 13.55
CA ARG A 28 4.77 -5.19 13.44
C ARG A 28 5.30 -6.29 14.38
N ASN A 29 6.60 -6.57 14.33
CA ASN A 29 7.16 -7.71 15.04
C ASN A 29 7.35 -7.45 16.55
N ARG A 30 7.72 -6.23 16.96
CA ARG A 30 8.11 -5.94 18.36
C ARG A 30 7.04 -5.23 19.18
N ILE A 31 6.08 -4.57 18.53
CA ILE A 31 5.03 -3.81 19.19
C ILE A 31 3.70 -4.52 19.03
N LEU A 32 3.37 -4.95 17.80
CA LEU A 32 2.11 -5.62 17.49
C LEU A 32 2.17 -7.14 17.63
N TRP A 33 3.37 -7.70 17.71
CA TRP A 33 3.59 -9.15 17.79
C TRP A 33 3.01 -9.90 16.58
N TYR A 34 3.02 -9.25 15.41
CA TYR A 34 2.58 -9.84 14.15
C TYR A 34 3.75 -10.57 13.49
N GLU A 35 3.68 -11.91 13.44
CA GLU A 35 4.74 -12.76 12.87
C GLU A 35 4.47 -13.10 11.39
N ASP A 36 3.21 -13.15 10.99
CA ASP A 36 2.81 -13.46 9.61
C ASP A 36 3.19 -12.32 8.65
N GLU A 37 3.28 -12.67 7.35
CA GLU A 37 3.59 -11.70 6.29
C GLU A 37 2.60 -10.54 6.25
N ILE A 38 1.31 -10.83 6.40
CA ILE A 38 0.22 -9.89 6.63
C ILE A 38 -0.75 -10.47 7.66
N THR A 39 -1.44 -9.62 8.38
CA THR A 39 -2.35 -10.02 9.48
C THR A 39 -3.62 -9.17 9.45
N SER A 40 -4.74 -9.74 9.93
CA SER A 40 -5.95 -8.93 10.21
C SER A 40 -5.61 -7.83 11.23
N GLY A 41 -6.02 -6.61 10.95
CA GLY A 41 -5.63 -5.42 11.70
C GLY A 41 -4.42 -4.68 11.12
N ASP A 42 -3.72 -5.23 10.12
CA ASP A 42 -2.64 -4.49 9.46
C ASP A 42 -3.18 -3.23 8.75
N HIS A 43 -2.52 -2.11 9.03
CA HIS A 43 -2.72 -0.84 8.35
C HIS A 43 -1.82 -0.75 7.13
N LEU A 44 -2.42 -0.56 5.99
CA LEU A 44 -1.74 -0.49 4.70
C LEU A 44 -2.06 0.83 4.00
N MET A 45 -1.07 1.39 3.32
CA MET A 45 -1.25 2.53 2.43
C MET A 45 -1.22 2.06 0.99
N VAL A 46 -2.19 2.47 0.20
CA VAL A 46 -2.23 2.24 -1.24
C VAL A 46 -1.20 3.14 -1.91
N VAL A 47 -0.38 2.57 -2.79
CA VAL A 47 0.74 3.30 -3.42
C VAL A 47 0.54 3.57 -4.91
N LYS A 48 -0.63 3.24 -5.44
CA LYS A 48 -1.03 3.49 -6.83
C LYS A 48 -2.55 3.64 -6.89
N ASN A 49 -3.05 4.64 -7.63
CA ASN A 49 -4.48 4.82 -7.83
C ASN A 49 -5.14 3.55 -8.37
N ASN A 50 -6.29 3.20 -7.83
CA ASN A 50 -7.08 2.07 -8.27
C ASN A 50 -8.54 2.49 -8.51
N TYR A 51 -9.03 2.24 -9.71
CA TYR A 51 -10.37 2.63 -10.15
C TYR A 51 -11.34 1.46 -10.25
N PHE A 52 -10.94 0.26 -9.79
CA PHE A 52 -11.66 -0.99 -10.05
C PHE A 52 -11.97 -1.78 -8.79
N ALA A 53 -11.30 -1.52 -7.68
CA ALA A 53 -11.46 -2.31 -6.46
C ALA A 53 -12.75 -2.00 -5.71
N LEU A 54 -13.23 -0.77 -5.77
CA LEU A 54 -14.46 -0.37 -5.08
C LEU A 54 -15.73 -0.78 -5.83
N PRO A 55 -16.81 -1.12 -5.11
CA PRO A 55 -18.14 -1.23 -5.68
C PRO A 55 -18.55 0.07 -6.37
N LYS A 56 -19.40 -0.04 -7.41
CA LYS A 56 -19.85 1.14 -8.18
C LYS A 56 -20.65 2.15 -7.34
N GLU A 57 -21.26 1.67 -6.28
CA GLU A 57 -22.09 2.45 -5.36
C GLU A 57 -21.27 3.19 -4.29
N SER A 58 -19.96 2.94 -4.21
CA SER A 58 -19.08 3.57 -3.22
C SER A 58 -19.01 5.07 -3.41
N LYS A 59 -19.15 5.82 -2.32
CA LYS A 59 -19.02 7.28 -2.29
C LYS A 59 -17.59 7.75 -2.50
N ALA A 60 -16.61 6.91 -2.20
CA ALA A 60 -15.20 7.19 -2.42
C ALA A 60 -14.83 7.23 -3.92
N GLY A 61 -15.62 6.55 -4.79
CA GLY A 61 -15.45 6.55 -6.23
C GLY A 61 -14.24 5.77 -6.73
N PHE A 62 -13.06 5.99 -6.18
CA PHE A 62 -11.82 5.24 -6.45
C PHE A 62 -10.90 5.29 -5.23
N ILE A 63 -9.90 4.43 -5.21
CA ILE A 63 -8.87 4.44 -4.16
C ILE A 63 -7.66 5.20 -4.68
N ALA A 64 -7.30 6.29 -4.01
CA ALA A 64 -6.18 7.13 -4.38
C ALA A 64 -4.84 6.59 -3.85
N ASN A 65 -3.75 7.00 -4.49
CA ASN A 65 -2.42 6.82 -3.97
C ASN A 65 -2.25 7.68 -2.70
N GLY A 66 -2.06 7.03 -1.56
CA GLY A 66 -2.01 7.66 -0.25
C GLY A 66 -3.14 7.23 0.67
N ASP A 67 -4.27 6.77 0.12
CA ASP A 67 -5.37 6.26 0.93
C ASP A 67 -4.92 5.07 1.78
N GLN A 68 -5.48 5.01 2.99
CA GLN A 68 -5.18 3.94 3.93
C GLN A 68 -6.33 2.95 4.01
N ILE A 69 -5.97 1.67 4.12
CA ILE A 69 -6.89 0.55 4.32
C ILE A 69 -6.45 -0.26 5.53
N VAL A 70 -7.41 -0.89 6.19
CA VAL A 70 -7.18 -1.88 7.25
C VAL A 70 -7.64 -3.25 6.77
N ILE A 71 -6.81 -4.27 6.95
CA ILE A 71 -7.18 -5.66 6.69
C ILE A 71 -8.15 -6.11 7.78
N LYS A 72 -9.36 -6.47 7.40
CA LYS A 72 -10.35 -7.07 8.32
C LYS A 72 -10.19 -8.58 8.38
N ARG A 73 -10.06 -9.21 7.22
CA ARG A 73 -9.90 -10.66 7.11
C ARG A 73 -9.08 -11.05 5.90
N ILE A 74 -8.16 -11.98 6.07
CA ILE A 74 -7.43 -12.61 4.96
C ILE A 74 -8.19 -13.87 4.55
N LEU A 75 -8.63 -13.91 3.30
CA LEU A 75 -9.40 -15.03 2.77
C LEU A 75 -8.51 -16.12 2.22
N ARG A 76 -7.45 -15.74 1.48
CA ARG A 76 -6.42 -16.66 0.96
C ARG A 76 -5.18 -15.90 0.50
N ILE A 77 -4.05 -16.58 0.53
CA ILE A 77 -2.79 -16.15 -0.08
C ILE A 77 -2.49 -17.13 -1.21
N GLN A 78 -2.06 -16.64 -2.36
CA GLN A 78 -1.76 -17.47 -3.53
C GLN A 78 -0.69 -16.82 -4.41
N GLU A 79 0.03 -17.64 -5.13
CA GLU A 79 0.93 -17.21 -6.20
C GLU A 79 0.23 -17.35 -7.56
N ARG A 80 0.26 -16.30 -8.37
CA ARG A 80 -0.27 -16.29 -9.73
C ARG A 80 0.48 -15.28 -10.59
N HIS A 81 0.62 -15.56 -11.87
CA HIS A 81 1.36 -14.68 -12.80
C HIS A 81 2.81 -14.37 -12.37
N GLY A 82 3.41 -15.25 -11.53
CA GLY A 82 4.74 -15.06 -10.96
C GLY A 82 4.80 -13.94 -9.91
N PHE A 83 3.66 -13.63 -9.28
CA PHE A 83 3.51 -12.70 -8.16
C PHE A 83 2.65 -13.31 -7.07
N ARG A 84 2.82 -12.81 -5.85
CA ARG A 84 2.06 -13.24 -4.67
C ARG A 84 0.93 -12.26 -4.39
N PHE A 85 -0.25 -12.81 -4.20
CA PHE A 85 -1.47 -12.05 -3.93
C PHE A 85 -2.14 -12.55 -2.67
N ALA A 86 -2.71 -11.63 -1.90
CA ALA A 86 -3.68 -11.96 -0.87
C ALA A 86 -5.06 -11.48 -1.30
N LYS A 87 -6.06 -12.35 -1.27
CA LYS A 87 -7.47 -11.94 -1.31
C LYS A 87 -7.87 -11.61 0.11
N ALA A 88 -8.29 -10.39 0.35
CA ALA A 88 -8.63 -9.89 1.67
C ALA A 88 -9.91 -9.06 1.64
N GLU A 89 -10.59 -9.04 2.78
CA GLU A 89 -11.65 -8.10 3.10
C GLU A 89 -11.04 -6.92 3.84
N VAL A 90 -11.27 -5.72 3.34
CA VAL A 90 -10.64 -4.49 3.83
C VAL A 90 -11.67 -3.37 3.97
N ASN A 91 -11.35 -2.35 4.78
CA ASN A 91 -12.09 -1.10 4.78
C ASN A 91 -11.15 0.10 4.55
N LEU A 92 -11.71 1.20 4.07
CA LEU A 92 -11.02 2.48 3.94
C LEU A 92 -11.01 3.20 5.29
N VAL A 93 -9.84 3.67 5.73
CA VAL A 93 -9.69 4.38 7.02
C VAL A 93 -10.43 5.73 6.97
N ASP A 94 -10.27 6.47 5.87
CA ASP A 94 -10.86 7.80 5.71
C ASP A 94 -12.37 7.78 5.37
N TYR A 95 -12.95 6.59 5.17
CA TYR A 95 -14.36 6.41 4.86
C TYR A 95 -14.98 5.33 5.77
N PRO A 96 -15.11 5.61 7.08
CA PRO A 96 -15.56 4.60 8.06
C PRO A 96 -17.00 4.13 7.83
N ASP A 97 -17.82 4.94 7.15
CA ASP A 97 -19.23 4.59 6.80
C ASP A 97 -19.33 3.71 5.55
N GLU A 98 -18.25 3.54 4.80
CA GLU A 98 -18.24 2.63 3.64
C GLU A 98 -18.20 1.17 4.12
N PRO A 99 -18.94 0.27 3.44
CA PRO A 99 -18.90 -1.15 3.79
C PRO A 99 -17.53 -1.75 3.49
N GLU A 100 -17.15 -2.77 4.25
CA GLU A 100 -16.03 -3.62 3.93
C GLU A 100 -16.17 -4.23 2.53
N PHE A 101 -15.08 -4.35 1.81
CA PHE A 101 -15.07 -4.91 0.46
C PHE A 101 -13.93 -5.87 0.24
N GLU A 102 -14.15 -6.85 -0.63
CA GLU A 102 -13.13 -7.83 -1.00
C GLU A 102 -12.25 -7.28 -2.14
N THR A 103 -10.95 -7.41 -1.98
CA THR A 103 -9.99 -7.03 -3.02
C THR A 103 -8.77 -7.94 -3.00
N TYR A 104 -7.94 -7.85 -4.05
CA TYR A 104 -6.62 -8.46 -4.09
C TYR A 104 -5.56 -7.43 -3.70
N LEU A 105 -4.64 -7.85 -2.83
CA LEU A 105 -3.45 -7.11 -2.45
C LEU A 105 -2.25 -7.75 -3.11
N LEU A 106 -1.38 -6.96 -3.73
CA LEU A 106 -0.12 -7.43 -4.30
C LEU A 106 0.96 -7.43 -3.23
N LEU A 107 1.31 -8.61 -2.71
CA LEU A 107 2.24 -8.76 -1.60
C LEU A 107 3.68 -8.39 -1.97
N ASP A 108 4.10 -8.67 -3.19
CA ASP A 108 5.44 -8.32 -3.67
C ASP A 108 5.71 -6.79 -3.65
N ALA A 109 4.67 -5.96 -3.64
CA ALA A 109 4.83 -4.52 -3.53
C ALA A 109 5.19 -4.05 -2.12
N ILE A 110 4.87 -4.83 -1.08
CA ILE A 110 5.00 -4.42 0.33
C ILE A 110 6.46 -4.16 0.71
N TYR A 111 7.36 -5.05 0.30
CA TYR A 111 8.75 -5.06 0.79
C TYR A 111 9.77 -4.38 -0.15
N VAL A 112 9.36 -3.97 -1.34
CA VAL A 112 10.30 -3.26 -2.24
C VAL A 112 10.67 -1.90 -1.69
N ASP A 113 11.95 -1.52 -1.83
CA ASP A 113 12.46 -0.22 -1.38
C ASP A 113 12.07 0.95 -2.33
N ARG A 114 11.20 0.69 -3.28
CA ARG A 114 10.66 1.66 -4.25
C ARG A 114 9.23 2.07 -3.87
N PRO A 115 8.75 3.21 -4.37
CA PRO A 115 7.39 3.69 -4.05
C PRO A 115 6.28 2.71 -4.46
N SER A 116 6.45 2.01 -5.60
CA SER A 116 5.49 1.05 -6.14
C SER A 116 6.21 0.00 -7.00
N MET A 117 5.47 -0.93 -7.60
CA MET A 117 5.95 -1.90 -8.59
C MET A 117 6.68 -1.18 -9.73
N THR A 118 7.74 -1.81 -10.27
CA THR A 118 8.47 -1.29 -11.43
C THR A 118 7.64 -1.38 -12.72
N TYR A 119 8.01 -0.58 -13.73
CA TYR A 119 7.42 -0.69 -15.05
C TYR A 119 7.63 -2.09 -15.66
N GLU A 120 8.80 -2.69 -15.44
CA GLU A 120 9.14 -4.03 -15.92
C GLU A 120 8.28 -5.11 -15.28
N ASP A 121 8.09 -5.04 -13.96
CA ASP A 121 7.21 -5.95 -13.23
C ASP A 121 5.74 -5.77 -13.65
N GLY A 122 5.30 -4.53 -13.85
CA GLY A 122 3.98 -4.23 -14.38
C GLY A 122 3.74 -4.82 -15.77
N ASN A 123 4.74 -4.73 -16.66
CA ASN A 123 4.69 -5.35 -17.98
C ASN A 123 4.71 -6.88 -17.91
N ARG A 124 5.48 -7.46 -16.98
CA ARG A 124 5.51 -8.92 -16.77
C ARG A 124 4.13 -9.42 -16.33
N LEU A 125 3.50 -8.73 -15.36
CA LEU A 125 2.14 -9.04 -14.92
C LEU A 125 1.14 -8.89 -16.10
N TYR A 126 1.18 -7.77 -16.82
CA TYR A 126 0.31 -7.54 -17.98
C TYR A 126 0.40 -8.66 -19.00
N LYS A 127 1.62 -9.03 -19.41
CA LYS A 127 1.84 -10.10 -20.41
C LYS A 127 1.34 -11.44 -19.94
N SER A 128 1.53 -11.77 -18.66
CA SER A 128 1.05 -13.03 -18.09
C SER A 128 -0.48 -13.07 -18.03
N VAL A 129 -1.13 -11.98 -17.61
CA VAL A 129 -2.60 -11.87 -17.64
C VAL A 129 -3.12 -11.91 -19.08
N GLU A 130 -2.46 -11.21 -20.03
CA GLU A 130 -2.86 -11.21 -21.43
C GLU A 130 -2.91 -12.61 -22.05
N GLN A 131 -2.01 -13.52 -21.64
CA GLN A 131 -1.99 -14.91 -22.12
C GLN A 131 -3.27 -15.65 -21.73
N GLU A 132 -3.85 -15.41 -20.56
CA GLU A 132 -5.12 -16.03 -20.15
C GLU A 132 -6.29 -15.59 -21.04
N TYR A 133 -6.24 -14.35 -21.54
CA TYR A 133 -7.26 -13.78 -22.42
C TYR A 133 -6.92 -13.91 -23.91
N ALA A 134 -5.89 -14.71 -24.29
CA ALA A 134 -5.48 -14.90 -25.68
C ALA A 134 -6.61 -15.51 -26.57
N HIS A 135 -7.54 -16.26 -25.97
CA HIS A 135 -8.73 -16.83 -26.64
C HIS A 135 -9.68 -15.74 -27.17
N ILE A 136 -9.62 -14.53 -26.66
CA ILE A 136 -10.44 -13.40 -27.13
C ILE A 136 -9.80 -12.80 -28.37
N LYS A 137 -10.37 -13.06 -29.55
CA LYS A 137 -9.79 -12.63 -30.84
C LYS A 137 -9.78 -11.11 -31.02
N THR A 138 -10.78 -10.41 -30.55
CA THR A 138 -10.93 -8.96 -30.71
C THR A 138 -10.01 -8.22 -29.73
N LYS A 139 -9.02 -7.47 -30.22
CA LYS A 139 -8.06 -6.71 -29.40
C LYS A 139 -8.73 -5.80 -28.36
N TYR A 140 -9.78 -5.08 -28.75
CA TYR A 140 -10.52 -4.20 -27.84
C TYR A 140 -11.18 -4.98 -26.68
N LYS A 141 -11.85 -6.09 -26.98
CA LYS A 141 -12.49 -6.93 -25.96
C LYS A 141 -11.45 -7.57 -25.03
N ARG A 142 -10.32 -8.01 -25.57
CA ARG A 142 -9.20 -8.53 -24.78
C ARG A 142 -8.66 -7.48 -23.83
N PHE A 143 -8.41 -6.27 -24.30
CA PHE A 143 -7.95 -5.16 -23.46
C PHE A 143 -8.96 -4.82 -22.35
N GLN A 144 -10.26 -4.83 -22.62
CA GLN A 144 -11.28 -4.64 -21.59
C GLN A 144 -11.29 -5.77 -20.55
N ALA A 145 -11.11 -7.02 -20.98
CA ALA A 145 -11.03 -8.17 -20.07
C ALA A 145 -9.78 -8.05 -19.15
N ILE A 146 -8.62 -7.69 -19.70
CA ILE A 146 -7.41 -7.47 -18.91
C ILE A 146 -7.61 -6.32 -17.91
N LYS A 147 -8.23 -5.22 -18.35
CA LYS A 147 -8.55 -4.09 -17.46
C LYS A 147 -9.51 -4.46 -16.32
N ALA A 148 -10.37 -5.44 -16.52
CA ALA A 148 -11.31 -5.92 -15.51
C ALA A 148 -10.73 -7.07 -14.66
N ASP A 149 -9.53 -7.56 -15.00
CA ASP A 149 -8.90 -8.68 -14.29
C ASP A 149 -8.53 -8.30 -12.86
N PRO A 150 -8.94 -9.09 -11.84
CA PRO A 150 -8.72 -8.75 -10.44
C PRO A 150 -7.26 -8.79 -10.00
N TYR A 151 -6.42 -9.62 -10.64
CA TYR A 151 -4.98 -9.68 -10.33
C TYR A 151 -4.23 -8.51 -10.96
N PHE A 152 -4.62 -8.12 -12.17
CA PHE A 152 -4.07 -6.94 -12.82
C PHE A 152 -4.42 -5.65 -12.06
N ASN A 153 -5.61 -5.63 -11.43
CA ASN A 153 -6.09 -4.52 -10.61
C ASN A 153 -5.83 -4.70 -9.11
N ALA A 154 -5.01 -5.67 -8.70
CA ALA A 154 -4.66 -5.83 -7.31
C ALA A 154 -4.08 -4.54 -6.73
N LEU A 155 -4.47 -4.19 -5.50
CA LEU A 155 -3.97 -3.01 -4.82
C LEU A 155 -2.47 -3.19 -4.55
N GLN A 156 -1.68 -2.23 -5.00
CA GLN A 156 -0.28 -2.12 -4.61
C GLN A 156 -0.23 -1.38 -3.27
N VAL A 157 0.27 -2.06 -2.25
CA VAL A 157 0.20 -1.56 -0.88
C VAL A 157 1.55 -1.63 -0.17
N LYS A 158 1.70 -0.81 0.87
CA LYS A 158 2.79 -0.85 1.84
C LYS A 158 2.21 -0.73 3.24
N PHE A 159 2.94 -1.19 4.26
CA PHE A 159 2.56 -0.91 5.64
C PHE A 159 2.55 0.59 5.91
N ALA A 160 1.59 1.04 6.72
CA ALA A 160 1.31 2.46 6.96
C ALA A 160 1.75 2.96 8.34
N TYR A 161 2.38 2.13 9.18
CA TYR A 161 2.87 2.55 10.49
C TYR A 161 4.06 3.52 10.41
N ALA A 162 4.87 3.35 9.35
CA ALA A 162 6.00 4.22 9.05
C ALA A 162 6.01 4.56 7.56
N ILE A 163 6.01 5.84 7.23
CA ILE A 163 5.87 6.35 5.86
C ILE A 163 6.91 7.41 5.54
N THR A 164 7.09 7.71 4.27
CA THR A 164 8.01 8.80 3.88
C THR A 164 7.33 10.17 3.98
N CYS A 165 8.11 11.24 4.16
CA CYS A 165 7.61 12.61 4.18
C CYS A 165 6.70 12.94 2.98
N HIS A 166 7.03 12.46 1.77
CA HIS A 166 6.18 12.67 0.60
C HIS A 166 4.80 12.01 0.74
N LYS A 167 4.74 10.88 1.45
CA LYS A 167 3.50 10.13 1.67
C LYS A 167 2.69 10.65 2.84
N SER A 168 3.30 11.42 3.75
CA SER A 168 2.59 12.04 4.87
C SER A 168 1.89 13.36 4.49
N GLN A 169 2.16 13.88 3.29
CA GLN A 169 1.54 15.13 2.83
C GLN A 169 0.03 14.94 2.68
N GLY A 170 -0.74 15.80 3.36
CA GLY A 170 -2.21 15.77 3.40
C GLY A 170 -2.79 14.81 4.45
N GLY A 171 -1.99 13.94 5.06
CA GLY A 171 -2.43 13.11 6.18
C GLY A 171 -2.48 13.91 7.50
N GLN A 172 -3.30 13.43 8.44
CA GLN A 172 -3.45 14.00 9.78
C GLN A 172 -3.34 12.90 10.82
N TRP A 173 -2.49 13.09 11.83
CA TRP A 173 -2.30 12.15 12.94
C TRP A 173 -2.15 12.95 14.22
N GLU A 174 -2.66 12.43 15.33
CA GLU A 174 -2.47 13.05 16.64
C GLU A 174 -1.01 12.99 17.11
N ASN A 175 -0.30 11.90 16.74
CA ASN A 175 1.07 11.66 17.16
C ASN A 175 1.98 11.38 15.96
N VAL A 176 2.94 12.26 15.72
CA VAL A 176 3.90 12.13 14.62
C VAL A 176 5.31 11.99 15.17
N PHE A 177 5.94 10.85 14.89
CA PHE A 177 7.33 10.57 15.23
C PHE A 177 8.21 10.80 14.00
N VAL A 178 9.10 11.78 14.06
CA VAL A 178 9.96 12.12 12.91
C VAL A 178 11.35 11.55 13.12
N ASP A 179 11.79 10.66 12.23
CA ASP A 179 13.18 10.19 12.17
C ASP A 179 13.89 10.81 10.97
N LEU A 180 14.68 11.82 11.24
CA LEU A 180 15.46 12.53 10.24
C LEU A 180 16.61 11.67 9.67
N GLY A 181 16.98 10.58 10.35
CA GLY A 181 18.13 9.77 9.99
C GLY A 181 19.47 10.46 10.30
N TYR A 182 20.53 9.96 9.68
CA TYR A 182 21.85 10.57 9.82
C TYR A 182 21.98 11.75 8.85
N PHE A 183 22.25 12.93 9.39
CA PHE A 183 22.64 14.11 8.63
C PHE A 183 24.16 14.29 8.75
N LYS A 184 24.86 14.44 7.62
CA LYS A 184 26.17 15.06 7.63
C LYS A 184 25.97 16.55 7.94
N ASN A 185 26.87 17.15 8.73
CA ASN A 185 26.76 18.56 9.15
C ASN A 185 26.57 19.55 7.97
N GLU A 186 27.07 19.21 6.79
CA GLU A 186 26.88 19.96 5.53
C GLU A 186 25.43 19.95 4.98
N MET A 187 24.56 19.05 5.48
CA MET A 187 23.18 18.93 5.06
C MET A 187 22.18 19.67 5.98
N LEU A 188 22.66 20.28 7.06
CA LEU A 188 21.85 21.08 7.99
C LEU A 188 21.61 22.51 7.49
N ASP A 189 21.83 22.79 6.20
CA ASP A 189 21.48 24.07 5.62
C ASP A 189 19.97 24.29 5.66
N LEU A 190 19.55 25.48 6.10
CA LEU A 190 18.15 25.89 6.29
C LEU A 190 17.23 25.62 5.06
N GLY A 191 17.80 25.48 3.87
CA GLY A 191 17.10 25.06 2.66
C GLY A 191 16.53 23.65 2.73
N TYR A 192 17.20 22.72 3.45
CA TYR A 192 16.73 21.33 3.57
C TYR A 192 15.60 21.17 4.59
N LEU A 193 15.58 22.00 5.62
CA LEU A 193 14.52 21.98 6.64
C LEU A 193 13.18 22.52 6.12
N ARG A 194 13.18 23.34 5.08
CA ARG A 194 11.95 23.86 4.44
C ARG A 194 11.10 22.78 3.73
N TRP A 195 11.62 21.58 3.51
CA TRP A 195 10.89 20.48 2.91
C TRP A 195 10.23 19.55 3.95
N LEU A 196 10.41 19.82 5.24
CA LEU A 196 9.88 19.02 6.34
C LEU A 196 8.68 19.68 7.04
N TYR A 197 8.32 20.92 6.64
CA TYR A 197 7.19 21.66 7.19
C TYR A 197 6.19 22.01 6.10
#